data_0af5f07deb56c4c58267393de92ca70b
#
_entry.id   0af5f07deb56c4c58267393de92ca70b
#
_cell.length_a   1.000
_cell.length_b   1.000
_cell.length_c   1.000
_cell.angle_alpha   90.00
_cell.angle_beta   90.00
_cell.angle_gamma   90.00
#
_symmetry.space_group_name_H-M   'P 1'
#
loop_
_entity.id
_entity.type
_entity.pdbx_description
1 polymer ?
#
loop_
_entity_poly.entity_id
_entity_poly.type
_entity_poly.pdbx_seq_one_letter_code
_entity_poly.pdbx_strand_id
1 'polypeptide(L)'
;MPRNTFYDGAAADSVTIDTRVAQASTSATAAAASETAAATSETAAAASYDSFDDRYLGAKSSAPTVDNDGDALVDGALYWNTSSDTMFSWDGSAFISIKPSSSEQTAITA
;
A
#
# COMPACT_ATOMS: atom_id res chain seq x y z
N MET A 1 -22.72 23.51 60.11
CA MET A 1 -21.28 23.69 60.24
C MET A 1 -20.68 24.28 59.00
N PRO A 2 -19.97 25.38 59.07
CA PRO A 2 -19.38 25.94 57.86
C PRO A 2 -18.34 24.96 57.29
N ARG A 3 -18.37 24.80 56.00
CA ARG A 3 -17.39 24.01 55.31
C ARG A 3 -16.08 24.76 55.17
N ASN A 4 -15.00 24.03 55.24
CA ASN A 4 -13.70 24.57 54.90
C ASN A 4 -13.62 24.63 53.37
N THR A 5 -13.92 25.80 52.81
CA THR A 5 -13.95 26.02 51.39
C THR A 5 -12.63 25.67 50.71
N PHE A 6 -11.53 25.96 51.37
CA PHE A 6 -10.21 25.64 50.86
C PHE A 6 -10.01 24.11 50.73
N TYR A 7 -10.40 23.37 51.75
CA TYR A 7 -10.29 21.92 51.75
C TYR A 7 -11.21 21.27 50.70
N ASP A 8 -12.45 21.75 50.62
CA ASP A 8 -13.41 21.28 49.63
C ASP A 8 -12.91 21.54 48.19
N GLY A 9 -12.32 22.70 47.95
CA GLY A 9 -11.73 23.08 46.65
C GLY A 9 -10.57 22.17 46.30
N ALA A 10 -9.69 21.87 47.25
CA ALA A 10 -8.57 20.95 47.03
C ALA A 10 -9.03 19.52 46.68
N ALA A 11 -10.08 19.04 47.37
CA ALA A 11 -10.64 17.71 47.11
C ALA A 11 -11.29 17.66 45.69
N ALA A 12 -12.03 18.69 45.33
CA ALA A 12 -12.65 18.79 44.00
C ALA A 12 -11.59 18.86 42.90
N ASP A 13 -10.52 19.63 43.09
CA ASP A 13 -9.41 19.74 42.18
C ASP A 13 -8.69 18.40 41.98
N SER A 14 -8.52 17.64 43.06
CA SER A 14 -7.91 16.32 43.03
C SER A 14 -8.70 15.34 42.16
N VAL A 15 -10.02 15.31 42.33
CA VAL A 15 -10.91 14.48 41.51
C VAL A 15 -10.86 14.91 40.04
N THR A 16 -10.84 16.20 39.75
CA THR A 16 -10.73 16.73 38.40
C THR A 16 -9.39 16.34 37.77
N ILE A 17 -8.29 16.43 38.50
CA ILE A 17 -6.96 16.03 38.02
C ILE A 17 -6.95 14.52 37.71
N ASP A 18 -7.50 13.69 38.59
CA ASP A 18 -7.57 12.25 38.36
C ASP A 18 -8.38 11.91 37.10
N THR A 19 -9.48 12.61 36.87
CA THR A 19 -10.29 12.45 35.68
C THR A 19 -9.53 12.84 34.43
N ARG A 20 -8.78 13.93 34.47
CA ARG A 20 -7.98 14.41 33.34
C ARG A 20 -6.82 13.47 33.04
N VAL A 21 -6.19 12.93 34.07
CA VAL A 21 -5.13 11.93 33.90
C VAL A 21 -5.68 10.67 33.23
N ALA A 22 -6.85 10.20 33.64
CA ALA A 22 -7.52 9.07 33.03
C ALA A 22 -7.87 9.35 31.55
N GLN A 23 -8.37 10.54 31.25
CA GLN A 23 -8.69 10.96 29.88
C GLN A 23 -7.43 11.06 29.03
N ALA A 24 -6.34 11.59 29.56
CA ALA A 24 -5.05 11.66 28.86
C ALA A 24 -4.52 10.28 28.56
N SER A 25 -4.64 9.36 29.50
CA SER A 25 -4.23 7.96 29.31
C SER A 25 -5.05 7.28 28.21
N THR A 26 -6.36 7.50 28.20
CA THR A 26 -7.26 6.99 27.16
C THR A 26 -6.89 7.56 25.80
N SER A 27 -6.63 8.87 25.73
CA SER A 27 -6.24 9.54 24.49
C SER A 27 -4.88 9.04 23.98
N ALA A 28 -3.94 8.84 24.87
CA ALA A 28 -2.61 8.30 24.52
C ALA A 28 -2.72 6.88 23.96
N THR A 29 -3.57 6.05 24.57
CA THR A 29 -3.82 4.69 24.10
C THR A 29 -4.47 4.72 22.70
N ALA A 30 -5.46 5.59 22.49
CA ALA A 30 -6.11 5.74 21.21
C ALA A 30 -5.15 6.26 20.13
N ALA A 31 -4.27 7.20 20.48
CA ALA A 31 -3.25 7.71 19.57
C ALA A 31 -2.25 6.62 19.18
N ALA A 32 -1.81 5.80 20.13
CA ALA A 32 -0.93 4.68 19.86
C ALA A 32 -1.58 3.64 18.94
N ALA A 33 -2.86 3.36 19.15
CA ALA A 33 -3.63 2.45 18.30
C ALA A 33 -3.75 2.99 16.88
N SER A 34 -3.99 4.29 16.73
CA SER A 34 -4.05 4.96 15.43
C SER A 34 -2.71 4.95 14.71
N GLU A 35 -1.62 5.16 15.42
CA GLU A 35 -0.26 5.06 14.89
C GLU A 35 0.02 3.66 14.35
N THR A 36 -0.33 2.64 15.12
CA THR A 36 -0.17 1.24 14.72
C THR A 36 -1.00 0.93 13.48
N ALA A 37 -2.25 1.38 13.44
CA ALA A 37 -3.13 1.19 12.29
C ALA A 37 -2.59 1.89 11.05
N ALA A 38 -2.07 3.11 11.20
CA ALA A 38 -1.46 3.86 10.10
C ALA A 38 -0.20 3.16 9.57
N ALA A 39 0.66 2.66 10.46
CA ALA A 39 1.85 1.91 10.08
C ALA A 39 1.50 0.62 9.35
N THR A 40 0.47 -0.09 9.81
CA THR A 40 -0.04 -1.31 9.16
C THR A 40 -0.55 -0.99 7.75
N SER A 41 -1.32 0.10 7.60
CA SER A 41 -1.85 0.53 6.30
C SER A 41 -0.73 0.94 5.35
N GLU A 42 0.27 1.63 5.85
CA GLU A 42 1.45 2.04 5.08
C GLU A 42 2.21 0.81 4.57
N THR A 43 2.43 -0.16 5.44
CA THR A 43 3.09 -1.42 5.07
C THR A 43 2.29 -2.18 4.01
N ALA A 44 0.97 -2.26 4.18
CA ALA A 44 0.08 -2.92 3.22
C ALA A 44 0.08 -2.20 1.87
N ALA A 45 0.08 -0.86 1.87
CA ALA A 45 0.14 -0.07 0.64
C ALA A 45 1.47 -0.27 -0.08
N ALA A 46 2.58 -0.28 0.66
CA ALA A 46 3.91 -0.54 0.10
C ALA A 46 3.99 -1.93 -0.52
N ALA A 47 3.46 -2.95 0.17
CA ALA A 47 3.44 -4.32 -0.34
C ALA A 47 2.56 -4.45 -1.60
N SER A 48 1.43 -3.72 -1.64
CA SER A 48 0.54 -3.72 -2.82
C SER A 48 1.21 -3.05 -4.01
N TYR A 49 1.91 -1.95 -3.78
CA TYR A 49 2.67 -1.25 -4.82
C TYR A 49 3.78 -2.16 -5.37
N ASP A 50 4.52 -2.78 -4.48
CA ASP A 50 5.59 -3.71 -4.82
C ASP A 50 5.06 -4.86 -5.70
N SER A 51 3.96 -5.49 -5.26
CA SER A 51 3.28 -6.55 -6.02
C SER A 51 2.82 -6.08 -7.41
N PHE A 52 2.32 -4.85 -7.51
CA PHE A 52 1.93 -4.28 -8.80
C PHE A 52 3.16 -4.02 -9.67
N ASP A 53 4.21 -3.44 -9.09
CA ASP A 53 5.44 -3.10 -9.79
C ASP A 53 6.15 -4.35 -10.34
N ASP A 54 6.09 -5.45 -9.59
CA ASP A 54 6.62 -6.74 -10.04
C ASP A 54 5.84 -7.31 -11.23
N ARG A 55 4.56 -6.99 -11.31
CA ARG A 55 3.68 -7.53 -12.36
C ARG A 55 3.57 -6.61 -13.56
N TYR A 56 3.57 -5.29 -13.36
CA TYR A 56 3.54 -4.35 -14.46
C TYR A 56 4.88 -3.61 -14.52
N LEU A 57 5.72 -4.02 -15.45
CA LEU A 57 7.09 -3.53 -15.56
C LEU A 57 7.19 -2.18 -16.28
N GLY A 58 6.10 -1.66 -16.80
CA GLY A 58 6.05 -0.37 -17.45
C GLY A 58 6.40 -0.42 -18.93
N ALA A 59 6.70 0.76 -19.48
CA ALA A 59 7.07 0.92 -20.88
C ALA A 59 8.59 0.75 -21.03
N LYS A 60 8.99 -0.11 -21.94
CA LYS A 60 10.39 -0.42 -22.21
C LYS A 60 10.61 -0.58 -23.71
N SER A 61 11.79 -0.22 -24.17
CA SER A 61 12.15 -0.34 -25.60
C SER A 61 12.55 -1.76 -26.00
N SER A 62 12.84 -2.61 -25.01
CA SER A 62 13.21 -4.01 -25.24
C SER A 62 12.73 -4.85 -24.06
N ALA A 63 12.64 -6.17 -24.26
CA ALA A 63 12.20 -7.09 -23.23
C ALA A 63 13.13 -7.06 -22.01
N PRO A 64 12.58 -6.81 -20.81
CA PRO A 64 13.39 -6.85 -19.60
C PRO A 64 13.79 -8.30 -19.27
N THR A 65 14.90 -8.45 -18.57
CA THR A 65 15.37 -9.77 -18.11
C THR A 65 15.11 -9.98 -16.62
N VAL A 66 14.80 -8.90 -15.93
CA VAL A 66 14.48 -8.88 -14.50
C VAL A 66 13.33 -7.88 -14.29
N ASP A 67 12.72 -7.93 -13.12
CA ASP A 67 11.68 -6.95 -12.76
C ASP A 67 12.30 -5.58 -12.44
N ASN A 68 11.47 -4.65 -11.98
CA ASN A 68 11.94 -3.28 -11.71
C ASN A 68 12.84 -3.19 -10.48
N ASP A 69 12.82 -4.19 -9.62
CA ASP A 69 13.69 -4.29 -8.44
C ASP A 69 14.98 -5.06 -8.71
N GLY A 70 15.11 -5.67 -9.89
CA GLY A 70 16.26 -6.48 -10.26
C GLY A 70 16.12 -7.95 -9.90
N ASP A 71 14.92 -8.37 -9.50
CA ASP A 71 14.63 -9.76 -9.16
C ASP A 71 14.13 -10.53 -10.38
N ALA A 72 13.97 -11.85 -10.23
CA ALA A 72 13.46 -12.70 -11.30
C ALA A 72 12.04 -12.31 -11.70
N LEU A 73 11.76 -12.35 -13.00
CA LEU A 73 10.43 -12.06 -13.52
C LEU A 73 9.41 -13.05 -12.96
N VAL A 74 8.23 -12.54 -12.58
CA VAL A 74 7.14 -13.39 -12.11
C VAL A 74 6.24 -13.77 -13.28
N ASP A 75 5.67 -14.98 -13.23
CA ASP A 75 4.74 -15.45 -14.25
C ASP A 75 3.53 -14.51 -14.34
N GLY A 76 3.20 -14.09 -15.53
CA GLY A 76 2.13 -13.11 -15.77
C GLY A 76 2.58 -11.66 -15.72
N ALA A 77 3.86 -11.37 -15.53
CA ALA A 77 4.37 -10.01 -15.60
C ALA A 77 4.14 -9.41 -17.01
N LEU A 78 3.81 -8.13 -17.04
CA LEU A 78 3.48 -7.41 -18.27
C LEU A 78 4.44 -6.27 -18.50
N TYR A 79 4.79 -6.00 -19.76
CA TYR A 79 5.45 -4.74 -20.11
C TYR A 79 4.92 -4.23 -21.47
N TRP A 80 4.96 -2.94 -21.63
CA TRP A 80 4.64 -2.31 -22.91
C TRP A 80 5.92 -2.08 -23.71
N ASN A 81 6.03 -2.67 -24.89
CA ASN A 81 7.17 -2.48 -25.77
C ASN A 81 6.95 -1.24 -26.62
N THR A 82 7.76 -0.19 -26.39
CA THR A 82 7.62 1.08 -27.10
C THR A 82 8.16 1.02 -28.53
N SER A 83 8.98 0.04 -28.87
CA SER A 83 9.51 -0.12 -30.22
C SER A 83 8.51 -0.77 -31.15
N SER A 84 7.70 -1.70 -30.64
CA SER A 84 6.69 -2.42 -31.43
C SER A 84 5.27 -2.00 -31.12
N ASP A 85 5.07 -1.09 -30.14
CA ASP A 85 3.74 -0.64 -29.68
C ASP A 85 2.85 -1.83 -29.32
N THR A 86 3.40 -2.76 -28.54
CA THR A 86 2.74 -4.03 -28.21
C THR A 86 2.94 -4.37 -26.74
N MET A 87 1.91 -4.93 -26.13
CA MET A 87 1.97 -5.46 -24.78
C MET A 87 2.46 -6.92 -24.83
N PHE A 88 3.34 -7.26 -23.88
CA PHE A 88 3.87 -8.61 -23.74
C PHE A 88 3.61 -9.13 -22.33
N SER A 89 3.38 -10.42 -22.23
CA SER A 89 3.19 -11.14 -20.97
C SER A 89 4.29 -12.20 -20.80
N TRP A 90 4.85 -12.30 -19.59
CA TRP A 90 5.83 -13.34 -19.25
C TRP A 90 5.10 -14.62 -18.88
N ASP A 91 5.43 -15.72 -19.55
CA ASP A 91 4.78 -17.02 -19.33
C ASP A 91 5.59 -17.95 -18.43
N GLY A 92 6.62 -17.43 -17.78
CA GLY A 92 7.56 -18.20 -16.97
C GLY A 92 8.84 -18.57 -17.71
N SER A 93 8.87 -18.42 -19.02
CA SER A 93 10.04 -18.77 -19.86
C SER A 93 10.34 -17.72 -20.91
N ALA A 94 9.32 -17.06 -21.46
CA ALA A 94 9.47 -16.08 -22.53
C ALA A 94 8.35 -15.03 -22.46
N PHE A 95 8.59 -13.89 -23.07
CA PHE A 95 7.55 -12.89 -23.28
C PHE A 95 6.73 -13.22 -24.52
N ILE A 96 5.43 -13.31 -24.34
CA ILE A 96 4.45 -13.61 -25.38
C ILE A 96 3.69 -12.33 -25.71
N SER A 97 3.57 -12.01 -27.00
CA SER A 97 2.78 -10.88 -27.45
C SER A 97 1.30 -11.12 -27.17
N ILE A 98 0.62 -10.13 -26.63
CA ILE A 98 -0.84 -10.17 -26.41
C ILE A 98 -1.58 -9.79 -27.69
N LYS A 99 -0.89 -9.15 -28.62
CA LYS A 99 -1.45 -8.79 -29.91
C LYS A 99 -1.65 -10.06 -30.77
N PRO A 100 -2.82 -10.20 -31.43
CA PRO A 100 -3.04 -11.34 -32.32
C PRO A 100 -1.99 -11.42 -33.44
N SER A 101 -1.71 -12.63 -33.91
CA SER A 101 -0.81 -12.84 -35.05
C SER A 101 -1.41 -12.20 -36.33
N SER A 102 -0.57 -12.01 -37.33
CA SER A 102 -1.03 -11.46 -38.61
C SER A 102 -2.12 -12.35 -39.22
N SER A 103 -1.99 -13.67 -39.08
CA SER A 103 -3.00 -14.61 -39.60
C SER A 103 -4.33 -14.48 -38.84
N GLU A 104 -4.28 -14.33 -37.52
CA GLU A 104 -5.48 -14.14 -36.71
C GLU A 104 -6.14 -12.81 -36.98
N GLN A 105 -5.35 -11.75 -37.17
CA GLN A 105 -5.87 -10.43 -37.54
C GLN A 105 -6.58 -10.48 -38.90
N THR A 106 -6.02 -11.15 -39.88
CA THR A 106 -6.62 -11.34 -41.21
C THR A 106 -7.95 -12.08 -41.10
N ALA A 107 -8.01 -13.14 -40.29
CA ALA A 107 -9.24 -13.90 -40.05
C ALA A 107 -10.34 -13.06 -39.43
N ILE A 108 -9.99 -12.12 -38.54
CA ILE A 108 -10.97 -11.22 -37.90
C ILE A 108 -11.50 -10.18 -38.89
N THR A 109 -10.67 -9.66 -39.79
CA THR A 109 -11.01 -8.56 -40.72
C THR A 109 -11.56 -9.06 -42.05
N ALA A 110 -11.43 -10.34 -42.38
CA ALA A 110 -11.88 -10.92 -43.68
C ALA A 110 -13.40 -11.07 -43.80
#